data_1bdf2fc59ee137490af0ec306d1aaa97
#
_entry.id   1bdf2fc59ee137490af0ec306d1aaa97
#
_cell.length_a   1.000
_cell.length_b   1.000
_cell.length_c   1.000
_cell.angle_alpha   90.00
_cell.angle_beta   90.00
_cell.angle_gamma   90.00
#
_symmetry.space_group_name_H-M   'P 1'
#
loop_
_entity.id
_entity.type
_entity.pdbx_description
1 polymer ?
#
loop_
_entity_poly.entity_id
_entity_poly.type
_entity_poly.pdbx_seq_one_letter_code
_entity_poly.pdbx_strand_id
1 'polypeptide(L)'
;VSQQYDVVIVGAGFTGLTAAYQLSKQGYRVRVLEADNAVGGLAGTFEFADGVRLEKFYHHWFNNDIYVPELVKELGMEGDVITLPSRTGMYFNGRMWKLSTPLDLLRFTALSFVDRVRLGLLVFQVRRIKDWRSIEHLSIRQWLESLCGQRVYKVVWEPLIRSKFSVYAEAVNAVWMWKKLVLRGSTRNDKGSEELAYFKGGFGRLAEAMVSAIEKTGGEITLDAKVTSVIAEADELKALRTARDTVHGKKFLFTPAFPIIANIFESAANAEWVNSLRRVNYLGNMCLVLRLKHSLSDTYWLNVNDPGFPFVGVIEHTNFDTPENYERTHIAFLSRYLAVEDEVWGYSDEEYVNFALQHLQRMFPDMDRSWILEHRVWRAEYAQPVTERGYSQYVPNEHTPFSNAFISTMAQIYPEDRGTNYAIREGRAIAKTIAAQLDK
;
A
#
# COMPACT_ATOMS: atom_id res chain seq x y z
N VAL A 1 10.80 39.37 5.60
CA VAL A 1 11.69 38.23 5.64
C VAL A 1 10.85 37.00 5.49
N SER A 2 10.97 36.25 4.38
CA SER A 2 10.25 34.98 4.20
C SER A 2 10.63 34.01 5.32
N GLN A 3 9.64 33.42 5.95
CA GLN A 3 9.85 32.48 7.05
C GLN A 3 10.60 31.23 6.53
N GLN A 4 11.78 30.97 7.06
CA GLN A 4 12.58 29.81 6.68
C GLN A 4 12.34 28.67 7.65
N TYR A 5 12.01 27.46 7.13
CA TYR A 5 11.85 26.23 7.89
C TYR A 5 13.17 25.48 8.00
N ASP A 6 13.35 24.72 9.08
CA ASP A 6 14.50 23.82 9.18
C ASP A 6 14.32 22.65 8.20
N VAL A 7 13.10 22.12 8.08
CA VAL A 7 12.77 21.04 7.14
C VAL A 7 11.47 21.32 6.41
N VAL A 8 11.48 21.20 5.09
CA VAL A 8 10.27 21.18 4.26
C VAL A 8 10.08 19.77 3.71
N ILE A 9 8.90 19.20 3.93
CA ILE A 9 8.53 17.83 3.55
C ILE A 9 7.44 17.88 2.48
N VAL A 10 7.63 17.16 1.37
CA VAL A 10 6.66 17.02 0.31
C VAL A 10 5.94 15.68 0.46
N GLY A 11 4.62 15.73 0.65
CA GLY A 11 3.73 14.60 0.84
C GLY A 11 3.37 14.34 2.30
N ALA A 12 2.06 14.29 2.60
CA ALA A 12 1.47 13.98 3.90
C ALA A 12 0.94 12.54 3.98
N GLY A 13 1.59 11.59 3.29
CA GLY A 13 1.44 10.17 3.54
C GLY A 13 2.16 9.76 4.84
N PHE A 14 2.03 8.49 5.26
CA PHE A 14 2.59 8.03 6.54
C PHE A 14 4.11 8.20 6.66
N THR A 15 4.87 8.13 5.58
CA THR A 15 6.33 8.42 5.61
C THR A 15 6.59 9.88 5.96
N GLY A 16 5.95 10.81 5.24
CA GLY A 16 6.12 12.25 5.45
C GLY A 16 5.62 12.72 6.81
N LEU A 17 4.42 12.28 7.22
CA LEU A 17 3.87 12.58 8.54
C LEU A 17 4.74 12.04 9.68
N THR A 18 5.28 10.82 9.54
CA THR A 18 6.18 10.25 10.56
C THR A 18 7.48 11.05 10.65
N ALA A 19 8.08 11.42 9.51
CA ALA A 19 9.28 12.25 9.51
C ALA A 19 9.00 13.61 10.15
N ALA A 20 7.89 14.26 9.79
CA ALA A 20 7.47 15.54 10.38
C ALA A 20 7.30 15.45 11.91
N TYR A 21 6.58 14.40 12.37
CA TYR A 21 6.36 14.15 13.79
C TYR A 21 7.66 13.96 14.56
N GLN A 22 8.58 13.15 14.05
CA GLN A 22 9.87 12.89 14.71
C GLN A 22 10.75 14.14 14.76
N LEU A 23 10.77 14.96 13.70
CA LEU A 23 11.56 16.17 13.63
C LEU A 23 10.96 17.29 14.50
N SER A 24 9.63 17.49 14.44
CA SER A 24 8.97 18.53 15.26
C SER A 24 9.07 18.24 16.75
N LYS A 25 9.03 16.96 17.18
CA LYS A 25 9.34 16.56 18.57
C LYS A 25 10.73 16.95 19.06
N GLN A 26 11.70 17.07 18.15
CA GLN A 26 13.08 17.49 18.44
C GLN A 26 13.24 19.02 18.41
N GLY A 27 12.13 19.75 18.16
CA GLY A 27 12.12 21.22 18.17
C GLY A 27 12.47 21.87 16.83
N TYR A 28 12.64 21.09 15.74
CA TYR A 28 12.84 21.67 14.41
C TYR A 28 11.54 22.26 13.87
N ARG A 29 11.66 23.38 13.16
CA ARG A 29 10.53 24.00 12.44
C ARG A 29 10.30 23.25 11.15
N VAL A 30 9.21 22.49 11.12
CA VAL A 30 8.84 21.61 9.99
C VAL A 30 7.61 22.15 9.27
N ARG A 31 7.63 22.15 7.94
CA ARG A 31 6.44 22.37 7.11
C ARG A 31 6.24 21.19 6.15
N VAL A 32 5.04 20.64 6.16
CA VAL A 32 4.60 19.59 5.23
C VAL A 32 3.73 20.22 4.15
N LEU A 33 4.02 19.92 2.88
CA LEU A 33 3.26 20.35 1.71
C LEU A 33 2.57 19.13 1.09
N GLU A 34 1.24 19.12 1.10
CA GLU A 34 0.42 18.05 0.54
C GLU A 34 -0.36 18.56 -0.68
N ALA A 35 -0.35 17.77 -1.75
CA ALA A 35 -1.05 18.12 -2.99
C ALA A 35 -2.55 17.96 -2.90
N ASP A 36 -3.02 16.99 -2.11
CA ASP A 36 -4.44 16.71 -1.89
C ASP A 36 -5.04 17.63 -0.81
N ASN A 37 -6.36 17.61 -0.71
CA ASN A 37 -7.12 18.32 0.33
C ASN A 37 -7.21 17.55 1.66
N ALA A 38 -6.53 16.40 1.77
CA ALA A 38 -6.51 15.57 2.97
C ALA A 38 -5.17 14.84 3.12
N VAL A 39 -4.83 14.48 4.36
CA VAL A 39 -3.64 13.72 4.70
C VAL A 39 -3.86 12.20 4.59
N GLY A 40 -2.79 11.39 4.69
CA GLY A 40 -2.84 9.94 4.74
C GLY A 40 -2.38 9.24 3.46
N GLY A 41 -2.29 9.94 2.33
CA GLY A 41 -1.85 9.39 1.05
C GLY A 41 -2.71 8.19 0.60
N LEU A 42 -2.09 7.04 0.30
CA LEU A 42 -2.83 5.82 -0.09
C LEU A 42 -3.70 5.23 1.02
N ALA A 43 -3.44 5.56 2.29
CA ALA A 43 -4.28 5.19 3.44
C ALA A 43 -5.26 6.32 3.83
N GLY A 44 -5.42 7.31 2.98
CA GLY A 44 -6.40 8.39 3.15
C GLY A 44 -7.83 7.88 3.15
N THR A 45 -8.70 8.58 3.87
CA THR A 45 -10.11 8.23 4.05
C THR A 45 -11.05 9.14 3.25
N PHE A 46 -12.28 8.72 3.16
CA PHE A 46 -13.42 9.49 2.68
C PHE A 46 -14.62 9.28 3.61
N GLU A 47 -15.67 10.06 3.42
CA GLU A 47 -16.94 9.92 4.14
C GLU A 47 -18.07 9.59 3.18
N PHE A 48 -18.95 8.68 3.59
CA PHE A 48 -20.25 8.50 2.97
C PHE A 48 -21.20 9.66 3.33
N ALA A 49 -22.35 9.73 2.68
CA ALA A 49 -23.29 10.84 2.86
C ALA A 49 -23.77 11.03 4.32
N ASP A 50 -23.75 9.99 5.13
CA ASP A 50 -24.14 9.99 6.55
C ASP A 50 -22.96 10.19 7.51
N GLY A 51 -21.75 10.50 7.01
CA GLY A 51 -20.57 10.73 7.82
C GLY A 51 -19.79 9.46 8.24
N VAL A 52 -20.21 8.29 7.78
CA VAL A 52 -19.43 7.06 7.99
C VAL A 52 -18.11 7.14 7.23
N ARG A 53 -16.99 7.01 7.96
CA ARG A 53 -15.63 7.13 7.41
C ARG A 53 -15.04 5.77 7.05
N LEU A 54 -14.31 5.75 5.93
CA LEU A 54 -13.65 4.55 5.43
C LEU A 54 -12.43 4.93 4.59
N GLU A 55 -11.45 4.03 4.45
CA GLU A 55 -10.32 4.23 3.54
C GLU A 55 -10.77 4.19 2.07
N LYS A 56 -10.07 4.96 1.23
CA LYS A 56 -10.20 4.91 -0.24
C LYS A 56 -9.78 3.56 -0.81
N PHE A 57 -8.82 2.90 -0.16
CA PHE A 57 -8.30 1.58 -0.47
C PHE A 57 -8.23 0.77 0.82
N TYR A 58 -8.56 -0.53 0.78
CA TYR A 58 -8.58 -1.38 1.97
C TYR A 58 -7.21 -1.42 2.67
N HIS A 59 -7.19 -1.27 3.99
CA HIS A 59 -6.01 -1.31 4.83
C HIS A 59 -6.23 -2.16 6.08
N HIS A 60 -5.19 -2.85 6.49
CA HIS A 60 -5.02 -3.51 7.79
C HIS A 60 -3.52 -3.67 8.03
N TRP A 61 -3.13 -4.06 9.23
CA TRP A 61 -1.75 -4.49 9.50
C TRP A 61 -1.73 -5.89 10.11
N PHE A 62 -0.55 -6.51 10.09
CA PHE A 62 -0.35 -7.84 10.62
C PHE A 62 0.09 -7.78 12.09
N ASN A 63 -0.22 -8.82 12.89
CA ASN A 63 0.17 -8.88 14.30
C ASN A 63 1.69 -8.85 14.54
N ASN A 64 2.49 -9.17 13.52
CA ASN A 64 3.95 -9.07 13.57
C ASN A 64 4.49 -7.72 13.07
N ASP A 65 3.65 -6.80 12.67
CA ASP A 65 4.03 -5.41 12.43
C ASP A 65 4.33 -4.73 13.77
N ILE A 66 5.43 -3.97 13.82
CA ILE A 66 5.91 -3.34 15.06
C ILE A 66 5.80 -1.81 15.04
N TYR A 67 5.99 -1.20 13.89
CA TYR A 67 6.10 0.26 13.78
C TYR A 67 4.74 0.97 13.88
N VAL A 68 3.65 0.36 13.37
CA VAL A 68 2.29 0.90 13.56
C VAL A 68 1.88 0.85 15.03
N PRO A 69 1.97 -0.30 15.74
CA PRO A 69 1.65 -0.35 17.17
C PRO A 69 2.49 0.60 18.04
N GLU A 70 3.78 0.74 17.73
CA GLU A 70 4.63 1.71 18.43
C GLU A 70 4.17 3.15 18.22
N LEU A 71 3.83 3.55 17.00
CA LEU A 71 3.30 4.88 16.71
C LEU A 71 1.95 5.11 17.40
N VAL A 72 1.05 4.14 17.35
CA VAL A 72 -0.25 4.19 18.05
C VAL A 72 -0.06 4.42 19.54
N LYS A 73 0.90 3.72 20.16
CA LYS A 73 1.27 3.89 21.56
C LYS A 73 1.86 5.28 21.84
N GLU A 74 2.77 5.78 20.99
CA GLU A 74 3.33 7.13 21.14
C GLU A 74 2.25 8.22 21.08
N LEU A 75 1.17 7.99 20.35
CA LEU A 75 0.03 8.90 20.25
C LEU A 75 -1.05 8.66 21.31
N GLY A 76 -0.89 7.65 22.19
CA GLY A 76 -1.85 7.33 23.27
C GLY A 76 -3.18 6.77 22.77
N MET A 77 -3.16 6.01 21.65
CA MET A 77 -4.36 5.54 20.95
C MET A 77 -4.52 4.00 20.96
N GLU A 78 -3.87 3.29 21.90
CA GLU A 78 -3.92 1.82 21.95
C GLU A 78 -5.34 1.27 22.13
N GLY A 79 -6.21 2.03 22.79
CA GLY A 79 -7.62 1.66 23.01
C GLY A 79 -8.47 1.63 21.73
N ASP A 80 -7.96 2.18 20.65
CA ASP A 80 -8.64 2.21 19.35
C ASP A 80 -8.20 1.07 18.39
N VAL A 81 -7.29 0.21 18.83
CA VAL A 81 -6.82 -0.95 18.02
C VAL A 81 -7.80 -2.10 18.13
N ILE A 82 -8.21 -2.63 16.99
CA ILE A 82 -9.05 -3.82 16.85
C ILE A 82 -8.17 -4.95 16.32
N THR A 83 -8.17 -6.09 16.99
CA THR A 83 -7.47 -7.31 16.52
C THR A 83 -8.48 -8.45 16.41
N LEU A 84 -8.63 -8.98 15.19
CA LEU A 84 -9.64 -9.98 14.87
C LEU A 84 -9.08 -11.09 13.97
N PRO A 85 -9.61 -12.32 14.08
CA PRO A 85 -9.27 -13.40 13.15
C PRO A 85 -9.66 -13.04 11.72
N SER A 86 -8.73 -13.23 10.79
CA SER A 86 -8.99 -13.04 9.37
C SER A 86 -9.63 -14.30 8.76
N ARG A 87 -10.74 -14.12 8.03
CA ARG A 87 -11.36 -15.17 7.23
C ARG A 87 -10.93 -14.98 5.79
N THR A 88 -9.93 -15.75 5.37
CA THR A 88 -9.38 -15.68 4.01
C THR A 88 -9.90 -16.84 3.17
N GLY A 89 -10.33 -16.55 1.95
CA GLY A 89 -10.80 -17.51 0.97
C GLY A 89 -10.18 -17.31 -0.41
N MET A 90 -10.49 -18.23 -1.31
CA MET A 90 -10.14 -18.18 -2.73
C MET A 90 -11.37 -18.51 -3.56
N TYR A 91 -11.68 -17.69 -4.55
CA TYR A 91 -12.64 -17.99 -5.59
C TYR A 91 -11.90 -18.60 -6.78
N PHE A 92 -12.22 -19.85 -7.10
CA PHE A 92 -11.60 -20.57 -8.20
C PHE A 92 -12.55 -21.62 -8.77
N ASN A 93 -12.66 -21.67 -10.10
CA ASN A 93 -13.52 -22.60 -10.86
C ASN A 93 -14.99 -22.52 -10.41
N GLY A 94 -15.52 -21.29 -10.29
CA GLY A 94 -16.90 -21.01 -9.90
C GLY A 94 -17.25 -21.37 -8.45
N ARG A 95 -16.26 -21.57 -7.57
CA ARG A 95 -16.45 -21.97 -6.17
C ARG A 95 -15.58 -21.18 -5.21
N MET A 96 -16.11 -21.00 -4.00
CA MET A 96 -15.34 -20.46 -2.88
C MET A 96 -14.65 -21.59 -2.12
N TRP A 97 -13.34 -21.42 -1.90
CA TRP A 97 -12.50 -22.35 -1.16
C TRP A 97 -11.95 -21.65 0.08
N LYS A 98 -12.04 -22.30 1.24
CA LYS A 98 -11.33 -21.87 2.44
C LYS A 98 -9.90 -22.39 2.34
N LEU A 99 -8.89 -21.54 2.64
CA LEU A 99 -7.47 -21.90 2.61
C LEU A 99 -6.75 -21.40 3.87
N SER A 100 -7.45 -21.39 5.01
CA SER A 100 -6.93 -20.87 6.27
C SER A 100 -6.20 -21.92 7.10
N THR A 101 -6.49 -23.20 6.91
CA THR A 101 -5.95 -24.31 7.71
C THR A 101 -5.32 -25.40 6.86
N PRO A 102 -4.44 -26.27 7.42
CA PRO A 102 -3.93 -27.46 6.73
C PRO A 102 -5.05 -28.40 6.24
N LEU A 103 -6.17 -28.49 6.99
CA LEU A 103 -7.31 -29.30 6.60
C LEU A 103 -8.02 -28.72 5.36
N ASP A 104 -8.11 -27.39 5.26
CA ASP A 104 -8.66 -26.74 4.06
C ASP A 104 -7.82 -27.06 2.83
N LEU A 105 -6.48 -27.05 2.99
CA LEU A 105 -5.56 -27.45 1.92
C LEU A 105 -5.79 -28.91 1.48
N LEU A 106 -6.02 -29.82 2.42
CA LEU A 106 -6.34 -31.22 2.08
C LEU A 106 -7.69 -31.36 1.35
N ARG A 107 -8.63 -30.47 1.61
CA ARG A 107 -9.96 -30.43 0.94
C ARG A 107 -9.92 -29.71 -0.40
N PHE A 108 -8.83 -29.03 -0.75
CA PHE A 108 -8.72 -28.27 -2.00
C PHE A 108 -8.52 -29.19 -3.22
N THR A 109 -9.63 -29.78 -3.69
CA THR A 109 -9.63 -30.79 -4.76
C THR A 109 -9.36 -30.24 -6.16
N ALA A 110 -9.21 -28.92 -6.33
CA ALA A 110 -8.67 -28.30 -7.55
C ALA A 110 -7.22 -28.74 -7.85
N LEU A 111 -6.49 -29.19 -6.81
CA LEU A 111 -5.16 -29.78 -6.92
C LEU A 111 -5.19 -31.30 -6.64
N SER A 112 -4.30 -32.03 -7.31
CA SER A 112 -4.04 -33.44 -6.98
C SER A 112 -3.51 -33.58 -5.55
N PHE A 113 -3.57 -34.80 -4.96
CA PHE A 113 -3.01 -35.01 -3.62
C PHE A 113 -1.51 -34.67 -3.54
N VAL A 114 -0.74 -35.06 -4.55
CA VAL A 114 0.70 -34.76 -4.63
C VAL A 114 0.93 -33.25 -4.69
N ASP A 115 0.15 -32.51 -5.45
CA ASP A 115 0.29 -31.06 -5.55
C ASP A 115 -0.09 -30.35 -4.25
N ARG A 116 -1.09 -30.87 -3.51
CA ARG A 116 -1.45 -30.37 -2.17
C ARG A 116 -0.29 -30.54 -1.17
N VAL A 117 0.39 -31.70 -1.21
CA VAL A 117 1.59 -31.95 -0.40
C VAL A 117 2.71 -30.99 -0.78
N ARG A 118 2.97 -30.80 -2.09
CA ARG A 118 3.98 -29.83 -2.56
C ARG A 118 3.69 -28.41 -2.10
N LEU A 119 2.42 -27.99 -2.18
CA LEU A 119 2.00 -26.66 -1.69
C LEU A 119 2.21 -26.54 -0.17
N GLY A 120 1.92 -27.57 0.60
CA GLY A 120 2.20 -27.60 2.04
C GLY A 120 3.68 -27.52 2.38
N LEU A 121 4.54 -28.21 1.61
CA LEU A 121 5.99 -28.19 1.80
C LEU A 121 6.64 -26.86 1.41
N LEU A 122 5.99 -26.05 0.55
CA LEU A 122 6.49 -24.75 0.13
C LEU A 122 6.82 -23.85 1.33
N VAL A 123 6.02 -23.86 2.39
CA VAL A 123 6.24 -23.05 3.60
C VAL A 123 7.59 -23.36 4.26
N PHE A 124 7.99 -24.63 4.28
CA PHE A 124 9.30 -25.04 4.85
C PHE A 124 10.46 -24.68 3.94
N GLN A 125 10.28 -24.78 2.61
CA GLN A 125 11.31 -24.43 1.64
C GLN A 125 11.59 -22.94 1.62
N VAL A 126 10.56 -22.10 1.70
CA VAL A 126 10.67 -20.65 1.75
C VAL A 126 11.47 -20.17 2.97
N ARG A 127 11.29 -20.82 4.14
CA ARG A 127 12.00 -20.48 5.38
C ARG A 127 13.50 -20.83 5.35
N ARG A 128 13.95 -21.69 4.44
CA ARG A 128 15.37 -22.04 4.28
C ARG A 128 16.18 -20.96 3.60
N ILE A 129 15.54 -20.08 2.83
CA ILE A 129 16.21 -18.96 2.17
C ILE A 129 16.53 -17.90 3.24
N LYS A 130 17.83 -17.67 3.47
CA LYS A 130 18.33 -16.70 4.46
C LYS A 130 18.73 -15.39 3.80
N ASP A 131 19.25 -15.45 2.58
CA ASP A 131 19.61 -14.27 1.80
C ASP A 131 18.73 -14.16 0.56
N TRP A 132 17.89 -13.14 0.53
CA TRP A 132 16.97 -12.86 -0.57
C TRP A 132 17.70 -12.53 -1.89
N ARG A 133 18.94 -12.07 -1.83
CA ARG A 133 19.74 -11.77 -3.03
C ARG A 133 19.96 -12.98 -3.90
N SER A 134 19.97 -14.17 -3.28
CA SER A 134 20.12 -15.45 -3.99
C SER A 134 18.98 -15.78 -4.96
N ILE A 135 17.82 -15.14 -4.80
CA ILE A 135 16.62 -15.37 -5.63
C ILE A 135 16.16 -14.13 -6.40
N GLU A 136 16.82 -12.97 -6.24
CA GLU A 136 16.39 -11.71 -6.86
C GLU A 136 16.45 -11.74 -8.41
N HIS A 137 17.36 -12.55 -8.96
CA HIS A 137 17.49 -12.72 -10.41
C HIS A 137 16.40 -13.60 -11.03
N LEU A 138 15.62 -14.33 -10.22
CA LEU A 138 14.54 -15.19 -10.67
C LEU A 138 13.22 -14.41 -10.74
N SER A 139 12.35 -14.74 -11.72
CA SER A 139 10.96 -14.31 -11.65
C SER A 139 10.19 -15.12 -10.60
N ILE A 140 9.05 -14.59 -10.13
CA ILE A 140 8.14 -15.33 -9.23
C ILE A 140 7.80 -16.69 -9.83
N ARG A 141 7.49 -16.73 -11.13
CA ARG A 141 7.14 -17.96 -11.83
C ARG A 141 8.25 -18.98 -11.79
N GLN A 142 9.47 -18.61 -12.23
CA GLN A 142 10.61 -19.51 -12.23
C GLN A 142 10.87 -20.09 -10.85
N TRP A 143 10.82 -19.25 -9.83
CA TRP A 143 11.06 -19.65 -8.45
C TRP A 143 9.97 -20.58 -7.91
N LEU A 144 8.70 -20.22 -8.04
CA LEU A 144 7.59 -21.05 -7.52
C LEU A 144 7.42 -22.36 -8.28
N GLU A 145 7.58 -22.37 -9.61
CA GLU A 145 7.55 -23.63 -10.39
C GLU A 145 8.66 -24.60 -9.94
N SER A 146 9.84 -24.08 -9.60
CA SER A 146 10.94 -24.93 -9.09
C SER A 146 10.66 -25.54 -7.73
N LEU A 147 9.88 -24.86 -6.86
CA LEU A 147 9.58 -25.31 -5.50
C LEU A 147 8.33 -26.19 -5.42
N CYS A 148 7.25 -25.82 -6.09
CA CYS A 148 5.97 -26.49 -5.93
C CYS A 148 5.40 -27.11 -7.23
N GLY A 149 6.09 -26.90 -8.36
CA GLY A 149 5.71 -27.45 -9.66
C GLY A 149 4.73 -26.57 -10.44
N GLN A 150 4.71 -26.77 -11.75
CA GLN A 150 3.96 -25.94 -12.71
C GLN A 150 2.45 -25.93 -12.44
N ARG A 151 1.86 -27.06 -12.05
CA ARG A 151 0.41 -27.14 -11.81
C ARG A 151 -0.02 -26.33 -10.59
N VAL A 152 0.73 -26.40 -9.50
CA VAL A 152 0.49 -25.59 -8.31
C VAL A 152 0.63 -24.10 -8.64
N TYR A 153 1.66 -23.73 -9.40
CA TYR A 153 1.84 -22.36 -9.86
C TYR A 153 0.62 -21.87 -10.63
N LYS A 154 0.19 -22.60 -11.66
CA LYS A 154 -0.94 -22.20 -12.53
C LYS A 154 -2.27 -22.06 -11.81
N VAL A 155 -2.54 -22.92 -10.82
CA VAL A 155 -3.84 -22.92 -10.12
C VAL A 155 -3.88 -21.91 -8.97
N VAL A 156 -2.77 -21.81 -8.20
CA VAL A 156 -2.77 -21.03 -6.96
C VAL A 156 -2.16 -19.65 -7.15
N TRP A 157 -1.04 -19.56 -7.86
CA TRP A 157 -0.21 -18.36 -7.84
C TRP A 157 -0.33 -17.50 -9.11
N GLU A 158 -0.37 -18.10 -10.29
CA GLU A 158 -0.40 -17.34 -11.55
C GLU A 158 -1.59 -16.37 -11.63
N PRO A 159 -2.85 -16.76 -11.31
CA PRO A 159 -3.97 -15.84 -11.36
C PRO A 159 -3.78 -14.66 -10.40
N LEU A 160 -3.31 -14.92 -9.18
CA LEU A 160 -3.05 -13.89 -8.18
C LEU A 160 -1.96 -12.91 -8.63
N ILE A 161 -0.87 -13.44 -9.20
CA ILE A 161 0.27 -12.64 -9.67
C ILE A 161 -0.17 -11.79 -10.88
N ARG A 162 -0.91 -12.37 -11.84
CA ARG A 162 -1.44 -11.64 -12.99
C ARG A 162 -2.44 -10.57 -12.59
N SER A 163 -3.34 -10.85 -11.65
CA SER A 163 -4.28 -9.85 -11.13
C SER A 163 -3.60 -8.74 -10.34
N LYS A 164 -2.47 -9.03 -9.67
CA LYS A 164 -1.70 -8.06 -8.89
C LYS A 164 -0.75 -7.22 -9.73
N PHE A 165 -0.08 -7.83 -10.71
CA PHE A 165 0.99 -7.18 -11.46
C PHE A 165 0.68 -6.96 -12.94
N SER A 166 -0.51 -7.36 -13.41
CA SER A 166 -0.99 -7.13 -14.76
C SER A 166 0.08 -7.46 -15.82
N VAL A 167 0.44 -6.52 -16.67
CA VAL A 167 1.45 -6.67 -17.75
C VAL A 167 2.85 -6.99 -17.24
N TYR A 168 3.15 -6.69 -15.98
CA TYR A 168 4.46 -6.93 -15.35
C TYR A 168 4.58 -8.29 -14.64
N ALA A 169 3.55 -9.15 -14.66
CA ALA A 169 3.51 -10.41 -13.92
C ALA A 169 4.74 -11.32 -14.14
N GLU A 170 5.29 -11.35 -15.36
CA GLU A 170 6.48 -12.15 -15.72
C GLU A 170 7.81 -11.44 -15.38
N ALA A 171 7.79 -10.15 -15.10
CA ALA A 171 8.99 -9.35 -14.79
C ALA A 171 9.30 -9.31 -13.29
N VAL A 172 8.27 -9.44 -12.43
CA VAL A 172 8.43 -9.31 -10.98
C VAL A 172 9.35 -10.39 -10.42
N ASN A 173 10.27 -9.99 -9.55
CA ASN A 173 11.25 -10.88 -8.94
C ASN A 173 10.65 -11.77 -7.83
N ALA A 174 11.33 -12.90 -7.58
CA ALA A 174 10.91 -13.88 -6.57
C ALA A 174 10.91 -13.32 -5.13
N VAL A 175 11.70 -12.30 -4.85
CA VAL A 175 11.87 -11.72 -3.51
C VAL A 175 10.55 -11.19 -2.97
N TRP A 176 9.75 -10.51 -3.83
CA TRP A 176 8.43 -10.01 -3.42
C TRP A 176 7.53 -11.13 -2.88
N MET A 177 7.42 -12.23 -3.63
CA MET A 177 6.59 -13.38 -3.21
C MET A 177 7.20 -14.10 -2.00
N TRP A 178 8.52 -14.28 -1.99
CA TRP A 178 9.23 -14.88 -0.86
C TRP A 178 8.92 -14.13 0.44
N LYS A 179 9.03 -12.82 0.43
CA LYS A 179 8.78 -12.00 1.63
C LYS A 179 7.32 -12.12 2.09
N LYS A 180 6.36 -12.14 1.15
CA LYS A 180 4.93 -12.35 1.47
C LYS A 180 4.70 -13.70 2.15
N LEU A 181 5.32 -14.76 1.66
CA LEU A 181 5.18 -16.11 2.23
C LEU A 181 5.86 -16.22 3.60
N VAL A 182 7.02 -15.59 3.79
CA VAL A 182 7.71 -15.54 5.09
C VAL A 182 6.86 -14.80 6.13
N LEU A 183 6.33 -13.63 5.78
CA LEU A 183 5.49 -12.82 6.69
C LEU A 183 4.23 -13.59 7.09
N ARG A 184 3.46 -14.10 6.13
CA ARG A 184 2.23 -14.86 6.42
C ARG A 184 2.47 -16.15 7.21
N GLY A 185 3.67 -16.72 7.09
CA GLY A 185 4.04 -17.90 7.89
C GLY A 185 4.26 -17.60 9.38
N SER A 186 4.43 -16.33 9.77
CA SER A 186 4.69 -15.88 11.15
C SER A 186 3.49 -15.17 11.80
N THR A 187 2.38 -14.94 11.08
CA THR A 187 1.19 -14.23 11.58
C THR A 187 0.12 -15.13 12.20
N ARG A 188 0.34 -16.45 12.25
CA ARG A 188 -0.61 -17.39 12.81
C ARG A 188 -0.48 -17.45 14.32
N ASN A 189 -1.62 -17.34 15.02
CA ASN A 189 -1.70 -17.56 16.46
C ASN A 189 -1.52 -19.05 16.82
N ASP A 190 -1.47 -19.36 18.12
CA ASP A 190 -1.32 -20.74 18.64
C ASP A 190 -2.43 -21.70 18.18
N LYS A 191 -3.58 -21.17 17.74
CA LYS A 191 -4.70 -21.94 17.15
C LYS A 191 -4.59 -22.11 15.63
N GLY A 192 -3.52 -21.55 15.01
CA GLY A 192 -3.24 -21.66 13.57
C GLY A 192 -4.07 -20.71 12.70
N SER A 193 -4.86 -19.79 13.28
CA SER A 193 -5.59 -18.75 12.55
C SER A 193 -4.74 -17.50 12.38
N GLU A 194 -4.87 -16.85 11.22
CA GLU A 194 -4.28 -15.54 10.96
C GLU A 194 -5.11 -14.47 11.67
N GLU A 195 -4.44 -13.60 12.42
CA GLU A 195 -5.05 -12.41 13.02
C GLU A 195 -4.51 -11.17 12.34
N LEU A 196 -5.41 -10.24 12.09
CA LEU A 196 -5.10 -8.92 11.55
C LEU A 196 -5.53 -7.86 12.53
N ALA A 197 -4.91 -6.70 12.43
CA ALA A 197 -5.27 -5.55 13.22
C ALA A 197 -5.75 -4.39 12.33
N TYR A 198 -6.64 -3.59 12.90
CA TYR A 198 -7.23 -2.42 12.27
C TYR A 198 -7.38 -1.30 13.29
N PHE A 199 -7.56 -0.08 12.83
CA PHE A 199 -7.72 1.08 13.68
C PHE A 199 -9.18 1.56 13.64
N LYS A 200 -9.81 1.64 14.79
CA LYS A 200 -11.21 2.08 14.91
C LYS A 200 -11.40 3.47 14.33
N GLY A 201 -12.26 3.59 13.34
CA GLY A 201 -12.46 4.82 12.56
C GLY A 201 -11.43 5.03 11.45
N GLY A 202 -10.66 3.99 11.10
CA GLY A 202 -9.77 3.94 9.95
C GLY A 202 -8.41 4.61 10.13
N PHE A 203 -7.51 4.37 9.20
CA PHE A 203 -6.15 4.92 9.19
C PHE A 203 -6.10 6.45 9.06
N GLY A 204 -7.14 7.08 8.49
CA GLY A 204 -7.23 8.53 8.45
C GLY A 204 -7.25 9.16 9.83
N ARG A 205 -7.90 8.52 10.82
CA ARG A 205 -7.90 8.98 12.20
C ARG A 205 -6.51 8.96 12.82
N LEU A 206 -5.71 7.94 12.49
CA LEU A 206 -4.32 7.88 12.92
C LEU A 206 -3.48 9.00 12.27
N ALA A 207 -3.69 9.26 10.97
CA ALA A 207 -3.02 10.36 10.26
C ALA A 207 -3.38 11.73 10.86
N GLU A 208 -4.66 11.96 11.20
CA GLU A 208 -5.12 13.20 11.86
C GLU A 208 -4.52 13.37 13.27
N ALA A 209 -4.37 12.30 14.02
CA ALA A 209 -3.69 12.36 15.31
C ALA A 209 -2.21 12.74 15.17
N MET A 210 -1.54 12.27 14.12
CA MET A 210 -0.18 12.71 13.79
C MET A 210 -0.14 14.19 13.44
N VAL A 211 -1.08 14.69 12.62
CA VAL A 211 -1.22 16.12 12.31
C VAL A 211 -1.33 16.94 13.59
N SER A 212 -2.28 16.56 14.46
CA SER A 212 -2.48 17.24 15.75
C SER A 212 -1.22 17.24 16.63
N ALA A 213 -0.46 16.15 16.62
CA ALA A 213 0.79 16.04 17.37
C ALA A 213 1.91 16.92 16.79
N ILE A 214 2.00 17.01 15.46
CA ILE A 214 2.94 17.88 14.73
C ILE A 214 2.64 19.35 15.02
N GLU A 215 1.37 19.76 14.92
CA GLU A 215 0.94 21.14 15.15
C GLU A 215 1.17 21.59 16.60
N LYS A 216 0.92 20.71 17.57
CA LYS A 216 1.20 20.97 19.01
C LYS A 216 2.67 21.28 19.28
N THR A 217 3.57 20.78 18.45
CA THR A 217 5.02 21.04 18.57
C THR A 217 5.52 22.15 17.63
N GLY A 218 4.60 22.89 16.99
CA GLY A 218 4.90 24.04 16.14
C GLY A 218 5.22 23.69 14.69
N GLY A 219 4.97 22.45 14.24
CA GLY A 219 5.02 22.08 12.83
C GLY A 219 3.76 22.56 12.08
N GLU A 220 3.89 22.72 10.78
CA GLU A 220 2.82 23.21 9.91
C GLU A 220 2.51 22.20 8.80
N ILE A 221 1.22 22.01 8.49
CA ILE A 221 0.78 21.18 7.36
C ILE A 221 -0.08 22.04 6.44
N THR A 222 0.28 22.06 5.16
CA THR A 222 -0.45 22.82 4.14
C THR A 222 -1.00 21.86 3.10
N LEU A 223 -2.32 21.77 3.05
CA LEU A 223 -3.07 21.02 2.03
C LEU A 223 -3.26 21.86 0.76
N ASP A 224 -3.67 21.23 -0.34
CA ASP A 224 -3.81 21.87 -1.66
C ASP A 224 -2.54 22.63 -2.09
N ALA A 225 -1.38 22.14 -1.66
CA ALA A 225 -0.06 22.75 -1.85
C ALA A 225 0.84 21.88 -2.73
N LYS A 226 0.36 21.55 -3.94
CA LYS A 226 1.13 20.75 -4.91
C LYS A 226 2.45 21.46 -5.26
N VAL A 227 3.56 20.81 -4.93
CA VAL A 227 4.90 21.25 -5.33
C VAL A 227 5.08 20.97 -6.82
N THR A 228 5.48 21.98 -7.58
CA THR A 228 5.64 21.93 -9.03
C THR A 228 7.10 21.95 -9.49
N SER A 229 7.99 22.59 -8.72
CA SER A 229 9.42 22.64 -9.03
C SER A 229 10.24 22.99 -7.78
N VAL A 230 11.55 22.82 -7.90
CA VAL A 230 12.52 23.25 -6.90
C VAL A 230 13.28 24.52 -7.36
N ILE A 231 13.81 25.28 -6.41
CA ILE A 231 14.75 26.38 -6.64
C ILE A 231 16.08 25.95 -6.00
N ALA A 232 17.12 25.85 -6.82
CA ALA A 232 18.44 25.41 -6.42
C ALA A 232 19.51 26.48 -6.71
N GLU A 233 20.56 26.51 -5.88
CA GLU A 233 21.80 27.27 -6.11
C GLU A 233 22.97 26.34 -5.84
N ALA A 234 23.83 26.15 -6.83
CA ALA A 234 24.90 25.16 -6.81
C ALA A 234 24.36 23.76 -6.48
N ASP A 235 24.86 23.13 -5.44
CA ASP A 235 24.50 21.78 -4.96
C ASP A 235 23.47 21.78 -3.83
N GLU A 236 22.76 22.89 -3.60
CA GLU A 236 21.75 23.01 -2.55
C GLU A 236 20.41 23.50 -3.08
N LEU A 237 19.32 22.94 -2.55
CA LEU A 237 17.98 23.52 -2.69
C LEU A 237 17.82 24.71 -1.74
N LYS A 238 17.17 25.77 -2.21
CA LYS A 238 16.83 26.96 -1.41
C LYS A 238 15.35 27.04 -1.09
N ALA A 239 14.49 26.59 -2.02
CA ALA A 239 13.05 26.63 -1.85
C ALA A 239 12.30 25.64 -2.76
N LEU A 240 11.03 25.43 -2.45
CA LEU A 240 10.06 24.72 -3.27
C LEU A 240 9.00 25.67 -3.78
N ARG A 241 8.56 25.49 -5.03
CA ARG A 241 7.44 26.24 -5.63
C ARG A 241 6.15 25.43 -5.58
N THR A 242 5.10 26.06 -5.14
CA THR A 242 3.72 25.62 -5.34
C THR A 242 2.99 26.59 -6.27
N ALA A 243 1.73 26.32 -6.61
CA ALA A 243 0.92 27.27 -7.39
C ALA A 243 0.69 28.59 -6.64
N ARG A 244 0.78 28.61 -5.32
CA ARG A 244 0.39 29.75 -4.46
C ARG A 244 1.59 30.42 -3.77
N ASP A 245 2.68 29.67 -3.53
CA ASP A 245 3.75 30.13 -2.62
C ASP A 245 5.11 29.56 -3.02
N THR A 246 6.14 30.19 -2.50
CA THR A 246 7.53 29.72 -2.51
C THR A 246 7.98 29.48 -1.07
N VAL A 247 8.27 28.21 -0.73
CA VAL A 247 8.57 27.79 0.63
C VAL A 247 10.06 27.54 0.78
N HIS A 248 10.71 28.34 1.64
CA HIS A 248 12.14 28.25 1.91
C HIS A 248 12.46 27.28 3.05
N GLY A 249 13.53 26.51 2.90
CA GLY A 249 13.97 25.54 3.90
C GLY A 249 15.49 25.35 3.92
N LYS A 250 15.99 24.75 5.01
CA LYS A 250 17.40 24.32 5.11
C LYS A 250 17.57 22.90 4.56
N LYS A 251 16.64 22.00 4.88
CA LYS A 251 16.59 20.61 4.40
C LYS A 251 15.25 20.32 3.75
N PHE A 252 15.25 19.38 2.78
CA PHE A 252 14.08 19.03 2.00
C PHE A 252 13.92 17.51 1.92
N LEU A 253 12.69 17.02 2.16
CA LEU A 253 12.35 15.61 2.03
C LEU A 253 11.21 15.44 1.04
N PHE A 254 11.37 14.52 0.08
CA PHE A 254 10.35 14.17 -0.91
C PHE A 254 9.88 12.74 -0.70
N THR A 255 8.58 12.57 -0.45
CA THR A 255 7.98 11.26 -0.17
C THR A 255 6.99 10.75 -1.24
N PRO A 256 6.58 11.52 -2.26
CA PRO A 256 5.74 11.02 -3.34
C PRO A 256 6.41 9.93 -4.18
N ALA A 257 5.66 9.32 -5.09
CA ALA A 257 6.20 8.34 -6.03
C ALA A 257 7.31 8.94 -6.92
N PHE A 258 8.28 8.13 -7.31
CA PHE A 258 9.42 8.58 -8.10
C PHE A 258 9.08 9.38 -9.37
N PRO A 259 8.06 9.03 -10.18
CA PRO A 259 7.71 9.84 -11.36
C PRO A 259 7.26 11.26 -10.99
N ILE A 260 6.61 11.44 -9.86
CA ILE A 260 6.22 12.78 -9.36
C ILE A 260 7.49 13.57 -8.97
N ILE A 261 8.41 12.95 -8.26
CA ILE A 261 9.69 13.57 -7.90
C ILE A 261 10.49 13.91 -9.16
N ALA A 262 10.57 13.02 -10.13
CA ALA A 262 11.23 13.25 -11.42
C ALA A 262 10.71 14.52 -12.11
N ASN A 263 9.39 14.72 -12.12
CA ASN A 263 8.77 15.91 -12.70
C ASN A 263 9.09 17.19 -11.93
N ILE A 264 9.14 17.13 -10.58
CA ILE A 264 9.51 18.26 -9.72
C ILE A 264 10.97 18.71 -9.97
N PHE A 265 11.87 17.77 -10.27
CA PHE A 265 13.29 18.02 -10.48
C PHE A 265 13.70 18.15 -11.96
N GLU A 266 12.77 18.05 -12.91
CA GLU A 266 13.03 18.00 -14.35
C GLU A 266 14.00 19.08 -14.87
N SER A 267 13.86 20.29 -14.36
CA SER A 267 14.68 21.44 -14.82
C SER A 267 15.88 21.73 -13.92
N ALA A 268 16.00 21.07 -12.76
CA ALA A 268 17.00 21.41 -11.74
C ALA A 268 18.09 20.34 -11.58
N ALA A 269 17.75 19.06 -11.81
CA ALA A 269 18.68 17.95 -11.67
C ALA A 269 19.20 17.47 -13.04
N ASN A 270 20.33 16.72 -13.04
CA ASN A 270 20.83 16.12 -14.25
C ASN A 270 19.88 15.03 -14.78
N ALA A 271 19.85 14.86 -16.10
CA ALA A 271 18.93 13.93 -16.78
C ALA A 271 19.16 12.46 -16.39
N GLU A 272 20.38 12.06 -16.04
CA GLU A 272 20.70 10.70 -15.61
C GLU A 272 19.97 10.34 -14.33
N TRP A 273 20.02 11.20 -13.31
CA TRP A 273 19.32 10.99 -12.06
C TRP A 273 17.79 11.03 -12.23
N VAL A 274 17.28 12.00 -12.99
CA VAL A 274 15.83 12.07 -13.30
C VAL A 274 15.35 10.80 -14.00
N ASN A 275 16.10 10.29 -14.97
CA ASN A 275 15.77 9.06 -15.67
C ASN A 275 15.88 7.82 -14.76
N SER A 276 16.79 7.81 -13.78
CA SER A 276 16.86 6.73 -12.79
C SER A 276 15.58 6.60 -11.96
N LEU A 277 14.95 7.73 -11.60
CA LEU A 277 13.64 7.74 -10.93
C LEU A 277 12.53 7.17 -11.84
N ARG A 278 12.55 7.52 -13.13
CA ARG A 278 11.55 7.05 -14.12
C ARG A 278 11.72 5.59 -14.51
N ARG A 279 12.85 4.97 -14.20
CA ARG A 279 13.09 3.55 -14.48
C ARG A 279 12.20 2.62 -13.64
N VAL A 280 11.77 3.05 -12.47
CA VAL A 280 10.89 2.24 -11.61
C VAL A 280 9.47 2.31 -12.15
N ASN A 281 8.98 1.16 -12.62
CA ASN A 281 7.62 1.02 -13.11
C ASN A 281 6.62 0.98 -11.95
N TYR A 282 5.40 1.48 -12.21
CA TYR A 282 4.30 1.45 -11.27
C TYR A 282 3.03 0.89 -11.93
N LEU A 283 2.18 0.31 -11.11
CA LEU A 283 0.80 0.02 -11.47
C LEU A 283 -0.12 0.96 -10.70
N GLY A 284 -1.17 1.38 -11.41
CA GLY A 284 -2.31 2.02 -10.79
C GLY A 284 -3.19 1.03 -10.05
N ASN A 285 -4.07 1.53 -9.20
CA ASN A 285 -5.13 0.78 -8.59
C ASN A 285 -6.47 1.50 -8.78
N MET A 286 -7.46 0.77 -9.25
CA MET A 286 -8.86 1.17 -9.21
C MET A 286 -9.57 0.35 -8.15
N CYS A 287 -10.21 1.03 -7.22
CA CYS A 287 -10.93 0.41 -6.12
C CYS A 287 -12.38 0.89 -6.10
N LEU A 288 -13.31 -0.03 -6.33
CA LEU A 288 -14.72 0.23 -6.13
C LEU A 288 -15.07 -0.14 -4.69
N VAL A 289 -15.59 0.83 -3.95
CA VAL A 289 -16.13 0.64 -2.60
C VAL A 289 -17.64 0.61 -2.70
N LEU A 290 -18.23 -0.48 -2.22
CA LEU A 290 -19.68 -0.69 -2.18
C LEU A 290 -20.16 -0.67 -0.73
N ARG A 291 -21.23 0.09 -0.48
CA ARG A 291 -22.04 0.00 0.73
C ARG A 291 -23.31 -0.76 0.39
N LEU A 292 -23.55 -1.87 1.09
CA LEU A 292 -24.55 -2.86 0.74
C LEU A 292 -25.57 -3.07 1.88
N LYS A 293 -26.81 -3.41 1.53
CA LYS A 293 -27.87 -3.84 2.47
C LYS A 293 -27.58 -5.21 3.08
N HIS A 294 -26.95 -6.09 2.32
CA HIS A 294 -26.71 -7.49 2.68
C HIS A 294 -25.26 -7.87 2.45
N SER A 295 -24.75 -8.79 3.25
CA SER A 295 -23.43 -9.39 3.10
C SER A 295 -23.34 -10.20 1.81
N LEU A 296 -22.19 -10.19 1.16
CA LEU A 296 -21.89 -11.03 -0.01
C LEU A 296 -21.51 -12.45 0.41
N SER A 297 -20.78 -12.58 1.54
CA SER A 297 -20.25 -13.85 2.04
C SER A 297 -19.88 -13.77 3.52
N ASP A 298 -19.36 -14.87 4.08
CA ASP A 298 -18.75 -14.92 5.42
C ASP A 298 -17.24 -14.68 5.39
N THR A 299 -16.68 -14.29 4.23
CA THR A 299 -15.24 -14.14 4.01
C THR A 299 -14.83 -12.68 4.05
N TYR A 300 -13.80 -12.36 4.83
CA TYR A 300 -13.21 -11.02 4.83
C TYR A 300 -12.39 -10.76 3.56
N TRP A 301 -11.43 -11.63 3.27
CA TRP A 301 -10.52 -11.49 2.14
C TRP A 301 -10.71 -12.65 1.16
N LEU A 302 -11.37 -12.39 0.06
CA LEU A 302 -11.59 -13.36 -1.01
C LEU A 302 -10.61 -13.06 -2.16
N ASN A 303 -9.57 -13.90 -2.31
CA ASN A 303 -8.69 -13.86 -3.48
C ASN A 303 -9.45 -14.36 -4.70
N VAL A 304 -9.39 -13.63 -5.80
CA VAL A 304 -10.06 -14.04 -7.04
C VAL A 304 -9.04 -14.67 -7.98
N ASN A 305 -9.05 -16.01 -8.00
CA ASN A 305 -8.09 -16.81 -8.78
C ASN A 305 -8.69 -17.35 -10.09
N ASP A 306 -9.95 -17.04 -10.37
CA ASP A 306 -10.60 -17.51 -11.60
C ASP A 306 -10.22 -16.58 -12.77
N PRO A 307 -9.65 -17.11 -13.87
CA PRO A 307 -9.38 -16.31 -15.06
C PRO A 307 -10.64 -15.67 -15.60
N GLY A 308 -10.57 -14.43 -16.04
CA GLY A 308 -11.72 -13.70 -16.59
C GLY A 308 -12.51 -12.89 -15.56
N PHE A 309 -11.99 -12.77 -14.32
CA PHE A 309 -12.42 -11.78 -13.36
C PHE A 309 -11.37 -10.66 -13.24
N PRO A 310 -11.81 -9.39 -13.18
CA PRO A 310 -10.88 -8.26 -13.22
C PRO A 310 -10.29 -7.90 -11.85
N PHE A 311 -10.74 -8.54 -10.77
CA PHE A 311 -10.33 -8.18 -9.40
C PHE A 311 -9.19 -9.06 -8.91
N VAL A 312 -8.25 -8.49 -8.17
CA VAL A 312 -7.28 -9.25 -7.38
C VAL A 312 -7.94 -9.85 -6.14
N GLY A 313 -8.98 -9.18 -5.64
CA GLY A 313 -9.74 -9.64 -4.49
C GLY A 313 -11.04 -8.86 -4.29
N VAL A 314 -11.97 -9.50 -3.61
CA VAL A 314 -13.15 -8.89 -3.01
C VAL A 314 -12.94 -8.91 -1.50
N ILE A 315 -12.87 -7.75 -0.89
CA ILE A 315 -12.62 -7.59 0.54
C ILE A 315 -13.89 -7.09 1.20
N GLU A 316 -14.63 -7.98 1.86
CA GLU A 316 -15.81 -7.60 2.61
C GLU A 316 -15.41 -7.17 4.01
N HIS A 317 -15.17 -5.86 4.15
CA HIS A 317 -14.59 -5.24 5.33
C HIS A 317 -15.39 -5.52 6.61
N THR A 318 -16.71 -5.57 6.50
CA THR A 318 -17.62 -5.83 7.61
C THR A 318 -17.68 -7.30 8.06
N ASN A 319 -16.93 -8.20 7.41
CA ASN A 319 -16.61 -9.53 7.93
C ASN A 319 -15.32 -9.53 8.79
N PHE A 320 -14.65 -8.40 8.90
CA PHE A 320 -13.50 -8.17 9.75
C PHE A 320 -13.86 -7.14 10.83
N ASP A 321 -14.23 -5.92 10.48
CA ASP A 321 -14.87 -4.98 11.40
C ASP A 321 -16.41 -5.16 11.34
N THR A 322 -17.11 -4.90 12.44
CA THR A 322 -18.54 -5.22 12.57
C THR A 322 -19.44 -4.24 11.81
N PRO A 323 -20.55 -4.70 11.18
CA PRO A 323 -21.52 -3.83 10.53
C PRO A 323 -22.10 -2.71 11.43
N GLU A 324 -22.12 -2.92 12.75
CA GLU A 324 -22.58 -1.93 13.73
C GLU A 324 -21.79 -0.62 13.66
N ASN A 325 -20.51 -0.68 13.27
CA ASN A 325 -19.68 0.50 13.07
C ASN A 325 -19.98 1.25 11.75
N TYR A 326 -20.84 0.68 10.89
CA TYR A 326 -21.20 1.18 9.55
C TYR A 326 -22.72 1.28 9.38
N GLU A 327 -23.44 1.74 10.41
CA GLU A 327 -24.91 1.88 10.41
C GLU A 327 -25.64 0.57 10.02
N ARG A 328 -25.10 -0.57 10.44
CA ARG A 328 -25.60 -1.93 10.14
C ARG A 328 -25.65 -2.24 8.64
N THR A 329 -24.80 -1.60 7.86
CA THR A 329 -24.60 -1.89 6.45
C THR A 329 -23.34 -2.71 6.24
N HIS A 330 -23.18 -3.29 5.05
CA HIS A 330 -22.02 -4.09 4.69
C HIS A 330 -21.13 -3.32 3.73
N ILE A 331 -19.82 -3.44 3.90
CA ILE A 331 -18.82 -2.73 3.10
C ILE A 331 -17.98 -3.75 2.32
N ALA A 332 -17.91 -3.59 1.01
CA ALA A 332 -17.05 -4.41 0.15
C ALA A 332 -16.15 -3.54 -0.72
N PHE A 333 -14.87 -3.91 -0.80
CA PHE A 333 -13.89 -3.34 -1.71
C PHE A 333 -13.62 -4.32 -2.85
N LEU A 334 -13.70 -3.83 -4.09
CA LEU A 334 -13.30 -4.55 -5.28
C LEU A 334 -12.07 -3.86 -5.84
N SER A 335 -10.91 -4.51 -5.73
CA SER A 335 -9.62 -3.91 -6.08
C SER A 335 -9.06 -4.51 -7.36
N ARG A 336 -8.61 -3.64 -8.28
CA ARG A 336 -7.93 -4.00 -9.51
C ARG A 336 -6.63 -3.22 -9.65
N TYR A 337 -5.52 -3.95 -9.91
CA TYR A 337 -4.26 -3.36 -10.34
C TYR A 337 -4.13 -3.43 -11.85
N LEU A 338 -3.74 -2.32 -12.48
CA LEU A 338 -3.61 -2.21 -13.93
C LEU A 338 -2.59 -1.14 -14.31
N ALA A 339 -2.06 -1.24 -15.51
CA ALA A 339 -1.30 -0.14 -16.10
C ALA A 339 -2.24 1.04 -16.41
N VAL A 340 -1.73 2.26 -16.34
CA VAL A 340 -2.55 3.45 -16.64
C VAL A 340 -2.92 3.56 -18.12
N GLU A 341 -2.25 2.82 -18.98
CA GLU A 341 -2.53 2.66 -20.40
C GLU A 341 -3.64 1.63 -20.70
N ASP A 342 -4.08 0.86 -19.69
CA ASP A 342 -5.21 -0.09 -19.84
C ASP A 342 -6.50 0.71 -20.11
N GLU A 343 -7.31 0.24 -21.07
CA GLU A 343 -8.56 0.90 -21.46
C GLU A 343 -9.47 1.18 -20.27
N VAL A 344 -9.53 0.24 -19.31
CA VAL A 344 -10.39 0.36 -18.13
C VAL A 344 -9.97 1.50 -17.21
N TRP A 345 -8.69 1.92 -17.22
CA TRP A 345 -8.25 3.08 -16.47
C TRP A 345 -8.98 4.37 -16.90
N GLY A 346 -9.30 4.48 -18.18
CA GLY A 346 -10.01 5.61 -18.78
C GLY A 346 -11.53 5.60 -18.58
N TYR A 347 -12.12 4.55 -18.00
CA TYR A 347 -13.56 4.47 -17.76
C TYR A 347 -14.01 5.57 -16.80
N SER A 348 -15.19 6.14 -17.06
CA SER A 348 -15.90 6.94 -16.04
C SER A 348 -16.23 6.08 -14.82
N ASP A 349 -16.61 6.69 -13.71
CA ASP A 349 -16.99 5.96 -12.51
C ASP A 349 -18.20 5.05 -12.76
N GLU A 350 -19.18 5.52 -13.54
CA GLU A 350 -20.37 4.75 -13.87
C GLU A 350 -20.03 3.53 -14.77
N GLU A 351 -19.18 3.72 -15.78
CA GLU A 351 -18.72 2.63 -16.63
C GLU A 351 -17.96 1.58 -15.82
N TYR A 352 -17.08 2.01 -14.91
CA TYR A 352 -16.33 1.09 -14.06
C TYR A 352 -17.24 0.35 -13.07
N VAL A 353 -18.22 1.02 -12.48
CA VAL A 353 -19.22 0.38 -11.61
C VAL A 353 -19.98 -0.68 -12.37
N ASN A 354 -20.51 -0.35 -13.56
CA ASN A 354 -21.26 -1.31 -14.38
C ASN A 354 -20.38 -2.51 -14.76
N PHE A 355 -19.16 -2.29 -15.20
CA PHE A 355 -18.17 -3.31 -15.49
C PHE A 355 -17.91 -4.21 -14.26
N ALA A 356 -17.66 -3.63 -13.11
CA ALA A 356 -17.37 -4.36 -11.88
C ALA A 356 -18.57 -5.20 -11.42
N LEU A 357 -19.78 -4.63 -11.45
CA LEU A 357 -21.00 -5.33 -11.02
C LEU A 357 -21.35 -6.52 -11.89
N GLN A 358 -21.14 -6.46 -13.20
CA GLN A 358 -21.34 -7.63 -14.08
C GLN A 358 -20.50 -8.83 -13.64
N HIS A 359 -19.24 -8.59 -13.23
CA HIS A 359 -18.37 -9.65 -12.73
C HIS A 359 -18.76 -10.08 -11.31
N LEU A 360 -19.13 -9.13 -10.45
CA LEU A 360 -19.50 -9.43 -9.07
C LEU A 360 -20.76 -10.32 -9.03
N GLN A 361 -21.78 -10.06 -9.87
CA GLN A 361 -22.99 -10.89 -9.99
C GLN A 361 -22.68 -12.31 -10.48
N ARG A 362 -21.65 -12.50 -11.30
CA ARG A 362 -21.22 -13.86 -11.68
C ARG A 362 -20.61 -14.64 -10.51
N MET A 363 -19.99 -13.94 -9.54
CA MET A 363 -19.44 -14.56 -8.32
C MET A 363 -20.52 -14.79 -7.26
N PHE A 364 -21.48 -13.88 -7.16
CA PHE A 364 -22.57 -13.85 -6.19
C PHE A 364 -23.91 -13.72 -6.92
N PRO A 365 -24.45 -14.83 -7.48
CA PRO A 365 -25.67 -14.79 -8.31
C PRO A 365 -26.90 -14.24 -7.60
N ASP A 366 -26.95 -14.38 -6.27
CA ASP A 366 -28.07 -13.88 -5.46
C ASP A 366 -28.01 -12.36 -5.23
N MET A 367 -26.88 -11.72 -5.56
CA MET A 367 -26.72 -10.28 -5.42
C MET A 367 -27.57 -9.54 -6.44
N ASP A 368 -28.43 -8.65 -5.96
CA ASP A 368 -29.20 -7.73 -6.76
C ASP A 368 -28.65 -6.29 -6.65
N ARG A 369 -28.76 -5.52 -7.72
CA ARG A 369 -28.30 -4.12 -7.76
C ARG A 369 -28.99 -3.25 -6.69
N SER A 370 -30.21 -3.59 -6.28
CA SER A 370 -30.93 -2.91 -5.20
C SER A 370 -30.29 -3.08 -3.81
N TRP A 371 -29.33 -3.99 -3.68
CA TRP A 371 -28.54 -4.11 -2.44
C TRP A 371 -27.58 -2.94 -2.27
N ILE A 372 -27.19 -2.25 -3.36
CA ILE A 372 -26.22 -1.16 -3.32
C ILE A 372 -26.93 0.09 -2.80
N LEU A 373 -26.50 0.55 -1.64
CA LEU A 373 -26.95 1.79 -1.01
C LEU A 373 -26.15 2.98 -1.52
N GLU A 374 -24.86 2.82 -1.61
CA GLU A 374 -23.91 3.84 -2.03
C GLU A 374 -22.65 3.20 -2.61
N HIS A 375 -21.95 3.90 -3.47
CA HIS A 375 -20.67 3.45 -4.01
C HIS A 375 -19.71 4.62 -4.22
N ARG A 376 -18.40 4.32 -4.26
CA ARG A 376 -17.33 5.23 -4.64
C ARG A 376 -16.29 4.51 -5.46
N VAL A 377 -15.73 5.19 -6.46
CA VAL A 377 -14.59 4.70 -7.24
C VAL A 377 -13.38 5.54 -6.92
N TRP A 378 -12.31 4.90 -6.51
CA TRP A 378 -11.04 5.53 -6.20
C TRP A 378 -9.96 5.06 -7.17
N ARG A 379 -9.10 5.99 -7.60
CA ARG A 379 -7.95 5.73 -8.45
C ARG A 379 -6.69 6.24 -7.80
N ALA A 380 -5.64 5.44 -7.86
CA ALA A 380 -4.29 5.85 -7.48
C ALA A 380 -3.33 5.43 -8.60
N GLU A 381 -2.76 6.39 -9.30
CA GLU A 381 -1.87 6.15 -10.45
C GLU A 381 -0.60 5.37 -10.04
N TYR A 382 0.01 5.78 -8.95
CA TYR A 382 1.24 5.15 -8.43
C TYR A 382 0.95 4.31 -7.19
N ALA A 383 0.08 3.29 -7.32
CA ALA A 383 -0.35 2.48 -6.19
C ALA A 383 0.64 1.36 -5.83
N GLN A 384 1.34 0.78 -6.81
CA GLN A 384 2.24 -0.35 -6.61
C GLN A 384 3.51 -0.20 -7.43
N PRO A 385 4.68 0.04 -6.82
CA PRO A 385 5.96 -0.08 -7.52
C PRO A 385 6.17 -1.55 -7.92
N VAL A 386 6.73 -1.76 -9.11
CA VAL A 386 6.99 -3.08 -9.67
C VAL A 386 8.43 -3.47 -9.36
N THR A 387 8.61 -4.44 -8.47
CA THR A 387 9.94 -4.94 -8.10
C THR A 387 10.41 -5.97 -9.13
N GLU A 388 11.00 -5.51 -10.22
CA GLU A 388 11.52 -6.37 -11.28
C GLU A 388 12.81 -7.10 -10.86
N ARG A 389 13.27 -8.04 -11.67
CA ARG A 389 14.53 -8.74 -11.42
C ARG A 389 15.72 -7.77 -11.33
N GLY A 390 16.56 -7.95 -10.31
CA GLY A 390 17.70 -7.06 -10.03
C GLY A 390 17.31 -5.69 -9.49
N TYR A 391 16.13 -5.56 -8.88
CA TYR A 391 15.57 -4.30 -8.37
C TYR A 391 16.53 -3.54 -7.45
N SER A 392 17.23 -4.25 -6.55
CA SER A 392 18.19 -3.64 -5.61
C SER A 392 19.37 -2.96 -6.28
N GLN A 393 19.64 -3.27 -7.55
CA GLN A 393 20.77 -2.70 -8.29
C GLN A 393 20.45 -1.33 -8.91
N TYR A 394 19.18 -0.99 -9.08
CA TYR A 394 18.80 0.23 -9.77
C TYR A 394 17.77 1.10 -9.03
N VAL A 395 17.13 0.59 -7.96
CA VAL A 395 16.24 1.45 -7.17
C VAL A 395 17.07 2.59 -6.56
N PRO A 396 16.67 3.86 -6.75
CA PRO A 396 17.38 5.00 -6.16
C PRO A 396 17.44 4.91 -4.63
N ASN A 397 18.56 5.31 -4.05
CA ASN A 397 18.71 5.44 -2.60
C ASN A 397 18.10 6.77 -2.10
N GLU A 398 18.28 7.09 -0.82
CA GLU A 398 17.71 8.29 -0.20
C GLU A 398 18.36 9.63 -0.64
N HIS A 399 19.47 9.60 -1.36
CA HIS A 399 20.20 10.80 -1.76
C HIS A 399 19.71 11.36 -3.09
N THR A 400 19.75 12.68 -3.20
CA THR A 400 19.55 13.42 -4.44
C THR A 400 20.85 14.06 -4.91
N PRO A 401 20.90 14.68 -6.10
CA PRO A 401 22.05 15.49 -6.52
C PRO A 401 22.32 16.72 -5.64
N PHE A 402 21.42 17.03 -4.71
CA PHE A 402 21.52 18.18 -3.81
C PHE A 402 21.85 17.73 -2.39
N SER A 403 22.87 18.32 -1.78
CA SER A 403 23.42 17.92 -0.48
C SER A 403 22.44 18.03 0.70
N ASN A 404 21.41 18.85 0.54
CA ASN A 404 20.39 19.11 1.56
C ASN A 404 19.00 18.55 1.23
N ALA A 405 18.88 17.72 0.20
CA ALA A 405 17.61 17.13 -0.24
C ALA A 405 17.63 15.62 -0.24
N PHE A 406 16.54 15.01 0.23
CA PHE A 406 16.39 13.58 0.43
C PHE A 406 15.11 13.06 -0.21
N ILE A 407 15.10 11.79 -0.58
CA ILE A 407 13.91 11.06 -1.03
C ILE A 407 13.67 9.86 -0.14
N SER A 408 12.40 9.63 0.25
CA SER A 408 11.99 8.44 1.00
C SER A 408 10.60 8.02 0.55
N THR A 409 10.53 7.09 -0.41
CA THR A 409 9.31 6.68 -1.08
C THR A 409 8.98 5.22 -0.82
N MET A 410 7.73 4.82 -1.06
CA MET A 410 7.34 3.42 -0.93
C MET A 410 8.09 2.47 -1.86
N ALA A 411 8.66 2.96 -2.97
CA ALA A 411 9.45 2.14 -3.89
C ALA A 411 10.80 1.72 -3.30
N GLN A 412 11.30 2.42 -2.31
CA GLN A 412 12.54 2.10 -1.59
C GLN A 412 12.34 1.06 -0.48
N ILE A 413 11.08 0.73 -0.16
CA ILE A 413 10.75 -0.34 0.78
C ILE A 413 11.03 -1.69 0.10
N TYR A 414 12.21 -2.23 0.35
CA TYR A 414 12.70 -3.47 -0.24
C TYR A 414 13.71 -4.16 0.71
N PRO A 415 13.67 -5.46 0.93
CA PRO A 415 12.90 -6.52 0.24
C PRO A 415 11.44 -6.68 0.71
N GLU A 416 10.97 -5.86 1.63
CA GLU A 416 9.57 -5.87 2.04
C GLU A 416 8.66 -5.37 0.90
N ASP A 417 7.37 -5.65 1.00
CA ASP A 417 6.36 -4.98 0.20
C ASP A 417 5.91 -3.70 0.91
N ARG A 418 5.51 -2.70 0.14
CA ARG A 418 4.98 -1.45 0.65
C ARG A 418 3.85 -1.67 1.67
N GLY A 419 3.74 -0.81 2.66
CA GLY A 419 2.70 -0.83 3.68
C GLY A 419 2.91 0.26 4.71
N THR A 420 1.85 0.61 5.43
CA THR A 420 1.87 1.67 6.45
C THR A 420 2.94 1.41 7.52
N ASN A 421 3.11 0.15 7.94
CA ASN A 421 4.14 -0.23 8.90
C ASN A 421 5.55 0.16 8.44
N TYR A 422 5.88 -0.15 7.20
CA TYR A 422 7.20 0.19 6.66
C TYR A 422 7.34 1.67 6.30
N ALA A 423 6.24 2.34 5.90
CA ALA A 423 6.24 3.78 5.71
C ALA A 423 6.61 4.55 7.00
N ILE A 424 6.13 4.09 8.15
CA ILE A 424 6.49 4.62 9.47
C ILE A 424 7.97 4.34 9.77
N ARG A 425 8.48 3.13 9.49
CA ARG A 425 9.91 2.80 9.64
C ARG A 425 10.79 3.77 8.86
N GLU A 426 10.50 3.94 7.57
CA GLU A 426 11.28 4.80 6.69
C GLU A 426 11.18 6.28 7.10
N GLY A 427 9.99 6.73 7.52
CA GLY A 427 9.82 8.08 8.07
C GLY A 427 10.68 8.36 9.31
N ARG A 428 10.78 7.38 10.23
CA ARG A 428 11.68 7.47 11.39
C ARG A 428 13.16 7.46 10.99
N ALA A 429 13.54 6.60 10.06
CA ALA A 429 14.92 6.47 9.60
C ALA A 429 15.40 7.77 8.93
N ILE A 430 14.63 8.30 7.98
CA ILE A 430 15.01 9.51 7.26
C ILE A 430 15.00 10.75 8.16
N ALA A 431 14.07 10.83 9.12
CA ALA A 431 14.06 11.90 10.12
C ALA A 431 15.38 11.94 10.92
N LYS A 432 15.86 10.75 11.35
CA LYS A 432 17.15 10.63 12.05
C LYS A 432 18.33 11.09 11.18
N THR A 433 18.35 10.74 9.90
CA THR A 433 19.37 11.17 8.94
C THR A 433 19.38 12.70 8.77
N ILE A 434 18.18 13.30 8.64
CA ILE A 434 18.04 14.75 8.47
C ILE A 434 18.45 15.50 9.76
N ALA A 435 18.00 15.05 10.94
CA ALA A 435 18.36 15.65 12.22
C ALA A 435 19.88 15.66 12.42
N ALA A 436 20.56 14.54 12.18
CA ALA A 436 22.02 14.44 12.30
C ALA A 436 22.80 15.39 11.37
N GLN A 437 22.17 15.91 10.31
CA GLN A 437 22.76 16.93 9.44
C GLN A 437 22.40 18.37 9.82
N LEU A 438 21.34 18.57 10.58
CA LEU A 438 20.95 19.88 11.11
C LEU A 438 21.75 20.26 12.36
N ASP A 439 22.21 19.27 13.14
CA ASP A 439 22.98 19.44 14.36
C ASP A 439 24.47 19.68 14.10
N LYS A 440 24.91 19.59 12.85
CA LYS A 440 26.30 19.90 12.42
C LYS A 440 26.45 21.35 11.99
#